data_c8fe863f98846d37a40c17914b029b53
#
_entry.id   c8fe863f98846d37a40c17914b029b53
#
_cell.length_a   1.000
_cell.length_b   1.000
_cell.length_c   1.000
_cell.angle_alpha   90.00
_cell.angle_beta   90.00
_cell.angle_gamma   90.00
#
_symmetry.space_group_name_H-M   'P 1'
#
loop_
_entity.id
_entity.type
_entity.pdbx_description
1 polymer ?
#
loop_
_entity_poly.entity_id
_entity_poly.type
_entity_poly.pdbx_seq_one_letter_code
_entity_poly.pdbx_strand_id
1 'polypeptide(L)'
;MNNNILNKLGITLNAMQEATADAVLHTGKDVVVMSPTGSGKTYAYLLPLIQRLDASSDALQAVVLVPGRELALQSANVLKDMGSGLRSMPLYGGRPKMEEHRVLRDVKPQIVFATPGRLNDHLDKANINAETIKWLVIDEFDKCLEFGFQDEMMSILCKLPNIERRILLSATESETIPNFVSMGRTVHLDYRTEDENIPDRIRLYTVTSPEKDKLEVLKKLLLSLGDKSSIVFLNYRDSVERTALFLKENGFTVSWFHGSLEQREREAALYRFSNGSAPILVSTDLASRGLDIPDVDNIIHYHFPETEDSYVHRVGRTARWDKEGRTFFILGPEEHLPEYVTNEHEEYKIPETLLKPAQPRMATIYIGKGKKDKISKIDIVGFLCKKGGLKSSEIGKIDVKDRFTYVAVSRTKIKEIISLTKGEKIKGIRTVVEEVR
;
A
#
# COMPACT_ATOMS: atom_id res chain seq x y z
N MET A 1 -25.09 -6.92 11.55
CA MET A 1 -23.79 -6.24 11.37
C MET A 1 -23.20 -5.92 12.72
N ASN A 2 -21.89 -5.97 12.85
CA ASN A 2 -21.24 -5.74 14.15
C ASN A 2 -21.09 -4.22 14.41
N ASN A 3 -22.22 -3.58 14.82
CA ASN A 3 -22.30 -2.12 15.04
C ASN A 3 -21.21 -1.61 16.00
N ASN A 4 -20.70 -2.48 16.88
CA ASN A 4 -19.62 -2.10 17.79
C ASN A 4 -18.29 -1.82 17.09
N ILE A 5 -17.95 -2.57 16.02
CA ILE A 5 -16.72 -2.36 15.24
C ILE A 5 -16.83 -1.06 14.44
N LEU A 6 -17.96 -0.84 13.77
CA LEU A 6 -18.22 0.35 12.97
C LEU A 6 -18.19 1.62 13.84
N ASN A 7 -18.87 1.60 14.98
CA ASN A 7 -18.88 2.71 15.93
C ASN A 7 -17.47 3.00 16.48
N LYS A 8 -16.70 1.96 16.80
CA LYS A 8 -15.33 2.09 17.30
C LYS A 8 -14.40 2.74 16.27
N LEU A 9 -14.60 2.43 15.00
CA LEU A 9 -13.78 2.95 13.89
C LEU A 9 -14.31 4.31 13.38
N GLY A 10 -15.51 4.72 13.75
CA GLY A 10 -16.16 5.92 13.23
C GLY A 10 -16.46 5.83 11.72
N ILE A 11 -16.73 4.60 11.21
CA ILE A 11 -16.93 4.34 9.78
C ILE A 11 -18.42 4.11 9.49
N THR A 12 -18.91 4.79 8.47
CA THR A 12 -20.20 4.49 7.82
C THR A 12 -19.93 3.69 6.56
N LEU A 13 -20.66 2.60 6.38
CA LEU A 13 -20.52 1.75 5.21
C LEU A 13 -21.09 2.44 3.97
N ASN A 14 -20.43 2.25 2.85
CA ASN A 14 -20.97 2.62 1.54
C ASN A 14 -21.83 1.48 0.95
N ALA A 15 -22.58 1.78 -0.13
CA ALA A 15 -23.49 0.83 -0.75
C ALA A 15 -22.82 -0.49 -1.19
N MET A 16 -21.59 -0.43 -1.72
CA MET A 16 -20.83 -1.61 -2.11
C MET A 16 -20.48 -2.49 -0.90
N GLN A 17 -20.05 -1.89 0.21
CA GLN A 17 -19.70 -2.61 1.43
C GLN A 17 -20.94 -3.27 2.08
N GLU A 18 -22.08 -2.57 2.09
CA GLU A 18 -23.35 -3.11 2.59
C GLU A 18 -23.83 -4.28 1.76
N ALA A 19 -23.88 -4.13 0.41
CA ALA A 19 -24.32 -5.19 -0.49
C ALA A 19 -23.39 -6.41 -0.45
N THR A 20 -22.07 -6.19 -0.35
CA THR A 20 -21.10 -7.29 -0.19
C THR A 20 -21.34 -8.05 1.11
N ALA A 21 -21.53 -7.35 2.21
CA ALA A 21 -21.79 -7.96 3.51
C ALA A 21 -23.10 -8.76 3.49
N ASP A 22 -24.16 -8.22 2.88
CA ASP A 22 -25.46 -8.91 2.73
C ASP A 22 -25.32 -10.17 1.89
N ALA A 23 -24.66 -10.09 0.73
CA ALA A 23 -24.43 -11.24 -0.15
C ALA A 23 -23.63 -12.35 0.54
N VAL A 24 -22.58 -12.02 1.27
CA VAL A 24 -21.74 -12.99 2.01
C VAL A 24 -22.51 -13.62 3.16
N LEU A 25 -23.31 -12.85 3.89
CA LEU A 25 -23.98 -13.33 5.11
C LEU A 25 -25.27 -14.11 4.81
N HIS A 26 -26.01 -13.77 3.76
CA HIS A 26 -27.40 -14.25 3.59
C HIS A 26 -27.66 -15.09 2.35
N THR A 27 -26.77 -15.09 1.34
CA THR A 27 -27.11 -15.80 0.09
C THR A 27 -26.61 -17.23 -0.01
N GLY A 28 -25.59 -17.62 0.73
CA GLY A 28 -24.93 -18.93 0.58
C GLY A 28 -24.17 -19.10 -0.75
N LYS A 29 -24.04 -18.04 -1.57
CA LYS A 29 -23.39 -18.05 -2.89
C LYS A 29 -21.98 -17.45 -2.84
N ASP A 30 -21.14 -17.78 -3.81
CA ASP A 30 -19.89 -17.06 -4.03
C ASP A 30 -20.19 -15.62 -4.44
N VAL A 31 -19.25 -14.70 -4.18
CA VAL A 31 -19.48 -13.28 -4.44
C VAL A 31 -18.33 -12.71 -5.29
N VAL A 32 -18.70 -11.99 -6.35
CA VAL A 32 -17.76 -11.20 -7.15
C VAL A 32 -18.11 -9.73 -6.96
N VAL A 33 -17.11 -8.95 -6.54
CA VAL A 33 -17.26 -7.51 -6.30
C VAL A 33 -16.35 -6.76 -7.25
N MET A 34 -16.94 -5.95 -8.08
CA MET A 34 -16.24 -5.06 -9.01
C MET A 34 -16.40 -3.63 -8.51
N SER A 35 -15.30 -2.99 -8.18
CA SER A 35 -15.33 -1.65 -7.58
C SER A 35 -13.97 -0.97 -7.72
N PRO A 36 -13.91 0.35 -7.93
CA PRO A 36 -12.67 1.09 -8.11
C PRO A 36 -11.66 0.90 -6.98
N THR A 37 -10.39 1.20 -7.27
CA THR A 37 -9.35 1.23 -6.23
C THR A 37 -9.67 2.31 -5.20
N GLY A 38 -9.49 2.00 -3.92
CA GLY A 38 -9.76 2.95 -2.84
C GLY A 38 -11.21 3.00 -2.35
N SER A 39 -12.12 2.22 -2.94
CA SER A 39 -13.55 2.15 -2.55
C SER A 39 -13.80 1.48 -1.19
N GLY A 40 -12.76 0.94 -0.54
CA GLY A 40 -12.88 0.25 0.73
C GLY A 40 -13.20 -1.24 0.63
N LYS A 41 -12.79 -1.91 -0.45
CA LYS A 41 -12.95 -3.36 -0.67
C LYS A 41 -12.50 -4.21 0.51
N THR A 42 -11.43 -3.83 1.19
CA THR A 42 -10.92 -4.57 2.35
C THR A 42 -11.95 -4.67 3.48
N TYR A 43 -12.66 -3.59 3.78
CA TYR A 43 -13.76 -3.62 4.76
C TYR A 43 -14.95 -4.45 4.27
N ALA A 44 -15.23 -4.41 2.96
CA ALA A 44 -16.36 -5.11 2.36
C ALA A 44 -16.31 -6.63 2.62
N TYR A 45 -15.13 -7.26 2.51
CA TYR A 45 -14.99 -8.69 2.79
C TYR A 45 -14.64 -9.01 4.25
N LEU A 46 -13.91 -8.15 4.96
CA LEU A 46 -13.53 -8.43 6.35
C LEU A 46 -14.72 -8.38 7.30
N LEU A 47 -15.62 -7.42 7.15
CA LEU A 47 -16.77 -7.25 8.04
C LEU A 47 -17.68 -8.51 8.10
N PRO A 48 -18.09 -9.11 6.98
CA PRO A 48 -18.84 -10.36 7.03
C PRO A 48 -18.00 -11.55 7.49
N LEU A 49 -16.70 -11.63 7.12
CA LEU A 49 -15.83 -12.72 7.57
C LEU A 49 -15.68 -12.74 9.10
N ILE A 50 -15.53 -11.59 9.74
CA ILE A 50 -15.45 -11.49 11.22
C ILE A 50 -16.68 -12.13 11.89
N GLN A 51 -17.84 -12.09 11.25
CA GLN A 51 -19.08 -12.68 11.77
C GLN A 51 -19.19 -14.19 11.51
N ARG A 52 -18.43 -14.70 10.54
CA ARG A 52 -18.46 -16.11 10.12
C ARG A 52 -17.34 -16.96 10.71
N LEU A 53 -16.24 -16.33 11.09
CA LEU A 53 -15.08 -17.03 11.64
C LEU A 53 -15.18 -17.15 13.16
N ASP A 54 -14.81 -18.32 13.66
CA ASP A 54 -14.75 -18.60 15.10
C ASP A 54 -13.41 -18.16 15.68
N ALA A 55 -13.40 -17.07 16.45
CA ALA A 55 -12.21 -16.52 17.10
C ALA A 55 -11.65 -17.44 18.22
N SER A 56 -12.46 -18.36 18.76
CA SER A 56 -12.03 -19.32 19.79
C SER A 56 -11.25 -20.51 19.21
N SER A 57 -11.41 -20.79 17.93
CA SER A 57 -10.74 -21.88 17.24
C SER A 57 -9.25 -21.61 17.02
N ASP A 58 -8.42 -22.64 17.16
CA ASP A 58 -7.01 -22.63 16.78
C ASP A 58 -6.76 -23.04 15.32
N ALA A 59 -7.83 -23.32 14.57
CA ALA A 59 -7.76 -23.70 13.17
C ALA A 59 -7.71 -22.50 12.23
N LEU A 60 -6.96 -22.59 11.16
CA LEU A 60 -7.00 -21.64 10.05
C LEU A 60 -8.29 -21.86 9.26
N GLN A 61 -9.15 -20.84 9.17
CA GLN A 61 -10.49 -20.96 8.58
C GLN A 61 -10.62 -20.18 7.26
N ALA A 62 -9.82 -19.13 7.08
CA ALA A 62 -9.89 -18.29 5.90
C ALA A 62 -8.50 -17.94 5.35
N VAL A 63 -8.41 -17.87 4.03
CA VAL A 63 -7.26 -17.39 3.28
C VAL A 63 -7.67 -16.20 2.42
N VAL A 64 -6.90 -15.13 2.50
CA VAL A 64 -7.01 -13.98 1.60
C VAL A 64 -5.76 -13.94 0.72
N LEU A 65 -5.92 -14.19 -0.57
CA LEU A 65 -4.86 -14.02 -1.56
C LEU A 65 -4.79 -12.57 -2.00
N VAL A 66 -3.58 -12.06 -2.09
CA VAL A 66 -3.29 -10.68 -2.51
C VAL A 66 -2.06 -10.66 -3.42
N PRO A 67 -1.99 -9.79 -4.43
CA PRO A 67 -0.87 -9.78 -5.39
C PRO A 67 0.46 -9.28 -4.79
N GLY A 68 0.42 -8.53 -3.69
CA GLY A 68 1.59 -7.85 -3.15
C GLY A 68 1.80 -8.02 -1.65
N ARG A 69 3.08 -7.93 -1.24
CA ARG A 69 3.52 -8.05 0.17
C ARG A 69 2.92 -6.96 1.05
N GLU A 70 2.88 -5.76 0.52
CA GLU A 70 2.39 -4.57 1.21
C GLU A 70 0.90 -4.68 1.45
N LEU A 71 0.14 -5.16 0.46
CA LEU A 71 -1.30 -5.38 0.62
C LEU A 71 -1.60 -6.46 1.67
N ALA A 72 -0.80 -7.54 1.71
CA ALA A 72 -0.91 -8.56 2.78
C ALA A 72 -0.73 -7.95 4.17
N LEU A 73 0.29 -7.12 4.34
CA LEU A 73 0.55 -6.39 5.60
C LEU A 73 -0.55 -5.41 5.95
N GLN A 74 -1.01 -4.63 4.96
CA GLN A 74 -2.06 -3.64 5.14
C GLN A 74 -3.37 -4.29 5.57
N SER A 75 -3.82 -5.32 4.87
CA SER A 75 -5.07 -6.03 5.18
C SER A 75 -5.04 -6.69 6.57
N ALA A 76 -3.89 -7.26 6.96
CA ALA A 76 -3.70 -7.78 8.31
C ALA A 76 -3.76 -6.68 9.38
N ASN A 77 -3.21 -5.49 9.11
CA ASN A 77 -3.30 -4.35 10.03
C ASN A 77 -4.73 -3.82 10.12
N VAL A 78 -5.46 -3.71 9.00
CA VAL A 78 -6.87 -3.32 9.00
C VAL A 78 -7.69 -4.25 9.91
N LEU A 79 -7.56 -5.57 9.75
CA LEU A 79 -8.26 -6.53 10.62
C LEU A 79 -7.88 -6.37 12.09
N LYS A 80 -6.61 -6.13 12.39
CA LYS A 80 -6.13 -5.87 13.75
C LYS A 80 -6.75 -4.61 14.36
N ASP A 81 -6.81 -3.52 13.59
CA ASP A 81 -7.37 -2.23 14.04
C ASP A 81 -8.88 -2.31 14.25
N MET A 82 -9.58 -3.20 13.53
CA MET A 82 -10.98 -3.51 13.75
C MET A 82 -11.24 -4.11 15.16
N GLY A 83 -10.22 -4.75 15.76
CA GLY A 83 -10.35 -5.30 17.13
C GLY A 83 -11.36 -6.44 17.23
N SER A 84 -11.46 -7.27 16.20
CA SER A 84 -12.41 -8.37 16.07
C SER A 84 -12.17 -9.55 17.01
N GLY A 85 -11.01 -9.61 17.66
CA GLY A 85 -10.57 -10.79 18.44
C GLY A 85 -9.94 -11.90 17.58
N LEU A 86 -10.07 -11.86 16.26
CA LEU A 86 -9.43 -12.81 15.36
C LEU A 86 -7.91 -12.60 15.33
N ARG A 87 -7.17 -13.70 15.35
CA ARG A 87 -5.74 -13.72 15.12
C ARG A 87 -5.49 -13.80 13.62
N SER A 88 -4.64 -12.93 13.12
CA SER A 88 -4.27 -12.91 11.71
C SER A 88 -2.76 -12.88 11.52
N MET A 89 -2.32 -13.33 10.35
CA MET A 89 -0.91 -13.31 9.97
C MET A 89 -0.74 -13.01 8.49
N PRO A 90 0.13 -12.04 8.12
CA PRO A 90 0.52 -11.84 6.73
C PRO A 90 1.64 -12.81 6.35
N LEU A 91 1.48 -13.52 5.22
CA LEU A 91 2.41 -14.49 4.65
C LEU A 91 2.92 -13.99 3.29
N TYR A 92 4.20 -13.60 3.21
CA TYR A 92 4.77 -13.05 1.98
C TYR A 92 6.29 -13.29 1.87
N GLY A 93 6.79 -13.26 0.66
CA GLY A 93 8.22 -13.46 0.38
C GLY A 93 9.12 -12.36 0.96
N GLY A 94 10.43 -12.66 1.12
CA GLY A 94 11.41 -11.69 1.66
C GLY A 94 11.62 -11.77 3.17
N ARG A 95 10.97 -12.71 3.86
CA ARG A 95 11.22 -13.04 5.28
C ARG A 95 11.86 -14.42 5.41
N PRO A 96 12.67 -14.66 6.47
CA PRO A 96 13.21 -15.99 6.76
C PRO A 96 12.06 -17.00 6.98
N LYS A 97 12.02 -18.05 6.14
CA LYS A 97 10.93 -19.05 6.15
C LYS A 97 10.76 -19.74 7.51
N MET A 98 11.86 -20.06 8.18
CA MET A 98 11.83 -20.73 9.50
C MET A 98 11.24 -19.86 10.61
N GLU A 99 11.50 -18.55 10.60
CA GLU A 99 10.91 -17.61 11.57
C GLU A 99 9.39 -17.50 11.34
N GLU A 100 8.96 -17.39 10.08
CA GLU A 100 7.54 -17.31 9.72
C GLU A 100 6.79 -18.59 10.12
N HIS A 101 7.36 -19.77 9.86
CA HIS A 101 6.78 -21.04 10.27
C HIS A 101 6.62 -21.14 11.80
N ARG A 102 7.63 -20.71 12.58
CA ARG A 102 7.52 -20.69 14.04
C ARG A 102 6.40 -19.75 14.51
N VAL A 103 6.34 -18.55 13.93
CA VAL A 103 5.30 -17.58 14.29
C VAL A 103 3.90 -18.10 13.94
N LEU A 104 3.74 -18.79 12.81
CA LEU A 104 2.47 -19.41 12.39
C LEU A 104 1.97 -20.42 13.43
N ARG A 105 2.85 -21.27 13.96
CA ARG A 105 2.52 -22.26 15.00
C ARG A 105 2.18 -21.58 16.34
N ASP A 106 2.87 -20.51 16.69
CA ASP A 106 2.68 -19.81 17.98
C ASP A 106 1.41 -18.96 17.97
N VAL A 107 1.10 -18.30 16.85
CA VAL A 107 -0.07 -17.40 16.70
C VAL A 107 -1.35 -18.18 16.46
N LYS A 108 -1.31 -19.29 15.72
CA LYS A 108 -2.46 -20.08 15.28
C LYS A 108 -3.58 -19.17 14.71
N PRO A 109 -3.33 -18.50 13.59
CA PRO A 109 -4.26 -17.53 13.04
C PRO A 109 -5.52 -18.22 12.49
N GLN A 110 -6.68 -17.57 12.64
CA GLN A 110 -7.92 -17.99 11.97
C GLN A 110 -7.98 -17.51 10.51
N ILE A 111 -7.23 -16.45 10.19
CA ILE A 111 -7.15 -15.87 8.84
C ILE A 111 -5.72 -15.50 8.49
N VAL A 112 -5.29 -15.81 7.26
CA VAL A 112 -4.01 -15.37 6.71
C VAL A 112 -4.22 -14.51 5.47
N PHE A 113 -3.35 -13.49 5.33
CA PHE A 113 -3.26 -12.66 4.13
C PHE A 113 -1.97 -13.04 3.40
N ALA A 114 -2.07 -13.63 2.24
CA ALA A 114 -0.93 -14.28 1.62
C ALA A 114 -0.70 -13.88 0.17
N THR A 115 0.58 -13.72 -0.22
CA THR A 115 0.93 -13.74 -1.64
C THR A 115 0.90 -15.18 -2.15
N PRO A 116 0.47 -15.44 -3.42
CA PRO A 116 0.26 -16.79 -3.94
C PRO A 116 1.47 -17.71 -3.75
N GLY A 117 2.65 -17.32 -4.20
CA GLY A 117 3.83 -18.16 -4.07
C GLY A 117 4.22 -18.50 -2.62
N ARG A 118 3.92 -17.60 -1.65
CA ARG A 118 4.24 -17.86 -0.22
C ARG A 118 3.24 -18.81 0.42
N LEU A 119 1.96 -18.67 0.10
CA LEU A 119 0.95 -19.61 0.56
C LEU A 119 1.22 -21.02 0.04
N ASN A 120 1.56 -21.11 -1.25
CA ASN A 120 1.88 -22.38 -1.89
C ASN A 120 3.05 -23.07 -1.19
N ASP A 121 4.13 -22.34 -0.86
CA ASP A 121 5.28 -22.88 -0.08
C ASP A 121 4.87 -23.43 1.30
N HIS A 122 3.92 -22.78 1.99
CA HIS A 122 3.41 -23.28 3.28
C HIS A 122 2.49 -24.49 3.15
N LEU A 123 1.67 -24.55 2.10
CA LEU A 123 0.83 -25.72 1.80
C LEU A 123 1.67 -26.92 1.41
N ASP A 124 2.68 -26.74 0.53
CA ASP A 124 3.59 -27.81 0.10
C ASP A 124 4.37 -28.44 1.27
N LYS A 125 4.67 -27.64 2.28
CA LYS A 125 5.39 -28.11 3.48
C LYS A 125 4.48 -28.58 4.60
N ALA A 126 3.18 -28.66 4.36
CA ALA A 126 2.17 -28.99 5.36
C ALA A 126 2.27 -28.14 6.66
N ASN A 127 2.73 -26.90 6.55
CA ASN A 127 2.76 -25.94 7.66
C ASN A 127 1.38 -25.38 8.00
N ILE A 128 0.43 -25.53 7.07
CA ILE A 128 -0.97 -25.12 7.17
C ILE A 128 -1.82 -26.34 6.91
N ASN A 129 -2.82 -26.56 7.78
CA ASN A 129 -3.81 -27.59 7.52
C ASN A 129 -4.85 -27.06 6.51
N ALA A 130 -4.76 -27.55 5.28
CA ALA A 130 -5.62 -27.15 4.18
C ALA A 130 -7.10 -27.56 4.38
N GLU A 131 -7.36 -28.63 5.13
CA GLU A 131 -8.71 -29.17 5.34
C GLU A 131 -9.61 -28.28 6.20
N THR A 132 -9.00 -27.40 7.01
CA THR A 132 -9.75 -26.48 7.89
C THR A 132 -10.18 -25.18 7.21
N ILE A 133 -9.64 -24.92 6.02
CA ILE A 133 -9.87 -23.68 5.28
C ILE A 133 -11.19 -23.79 4.50
N LYS A 134 -12.15 -22.93 4.84
CA LYS A 134 -13.49 -22.91 4.25
C LYS A 134 -13.77 -21.66 3.44
N TRP A 135 -13.03 -20.59 3.68
CA TRP A 135 -13.21 -19.30 3.05
C TRP A 135 -11.97 -18.92 2.23
N LEU A 136 -12.20 -18.60 0.97
CA LEU A 136 -11.18 -18.05 0.09
C LEU A 136 -11.61 -16.66 -0.37
N VAL A 137 -10.74 -15.69 -0.14
CA VAL A 137 -10.86 -14.34 -0.72
C VAL A 137 -9.70 -14.13 -1.67
N ILE A 138 -9.96 -13.55 -2.84
CA ILE A 138 -8.92 -13.08 -3.75
C ILE A 138 -9.15 -11.59 -3.96
N ASP A 139 -8.30 -10.79 -3.34
CA ASP A 139 -8.33 -9.33 -3.45
C ASP A 139 -7.38 -8.87 -4.56
N GLU A 140 -7.78 -7.87 -5.32
CA GLU A 140 -7.12 -7.46 -6.56
C GLU A 140 -6.88 -8.64 -7.51
N PHE A 141 -7.96 -9.37 -7.80
CA PHE A 141 -7.92 -10.60 -8.63
C PHE A 141 -7.34 -10.34 -10.03
N ASP A 142 -7.73 -9.25 -10.67
CA ASP A 142 -7.18 -8.76 -11.93
C ASP A 142 -5.65 -8.68 -11.88
N LYS A 143 -5.10 -8.18 -10.79
CA LYS A 143 -3.65 -8.03 -10.59
C LYS A 143 -2.96 -9.35 -10.31
N CYS A 144 -3.62 -10.26 -9.61
CA CYS A 144 -3.09 -11.60 -9.45
C CYS A 144 -2.90 -12.31 -10.80
N LEU A 145 -3.80 -12.09 -11.76
CA LEU A 145 -3.67 -12.62 -13.13
C LEU A 145 -2.59 -11.88 -13.93
N GLU A 146 -2.60 -10.55 -13.90
CA GLU A 146 -1.64 -9.71 -14.62
C GLU A 146 -0.18 -9.98 -14.21
N PHE A 147 0.08 -10.20 -12.92
CA PHE A 147 1.41 -10.55 -12.42
C PHE A 147 1.83 -12.00 -12.70
N GLY A 148 1.01 -12.76 -13.40
CA GLY A 148 1.31 -14.13 -13.80
C GLY A 148 1.18 -15.16 -12.68
N PHE A 149 0.40 -14.84 -11.62
CA PHE A 149 0.18 -15.79 -10.51
C PHE A 149 -0.88 -16.87 -10.80
N GLN A 150 -1.27 -17.04 -12.06
CA GLN A 150 -2.32 -17.98 -12.44
C GLN A 150 -1.96 -19.41 -12.04
N ASP A 151 -0.74 -19.86 -12.31
CA ASP A 151 -0.28 -21.22 -12.00
C ASP A 151 -0.19 -21.45 -10.49
N GLU A 152 0.32 -20.48 -9.73
CA GLU A 152 0.36 -20.56 -8.28
C GLU A 152 -1.04 -20.60 -7.66
N MET A 153 -1.96 -19.78 -8.15
CA MET A 153 -3.35 -19.79 -7.68
C MET A 153 -4.04 -21.12 -7.99
N MET A 154 -3.86 -21.65 -9.19
CA MET A 154 -4.37 -22.95 -9.58
C MET A 154 -3.82 -24.06 -8.67
N SER A 155 -2.51 -24.06 -8.41
CA SER A 155 -1.86 -24.99 -7.50
C SER A 155 -2.41 -24.90 -6.07
N ILE A 156 -2.66 -23.69 -5.56
CA ILE A 156 -3.26 -23.45 -4.24
C ILE A 156 -4.67 -24.05 -4.20
N LEU A 157 -5.50 -23.74 -5.17
CA LEU A 157 -6.90 -24.19 -5.20
C LEU A 157 -7.02 -25.73 -5.24
N CYS A 158 -6.13 -26.39 -5.98
CA CYS A 158 -6.06 -27.85 -5.97
C CYS A 158 -5.73 -28.44 -4.59
N LYS A 159 -5.06 -27.68 -3.72
CA LYS A 159 -4.66 -28.12 -2.37
C LYS A 159 -5.67 -27.74 -1.29
N LEU A 160 -6.71 -26.97 -1.60
CA LEU A 160 -7.75 -26.54 -0.68
C LEU A 160 -9.08 -27.29 -0.93
N PRO A 161 -9.24 -28.52 -0.39
CA PRO A 161 -10.36 -29.39 -0.78
C PRO A 161 -11.71 -28.94 -0.22
N ASN A 162 -11.72 -28.17 0.86
CA ASN A 162 -12.93 -27.89 1.63
C ASN A 162 -13.39 -26.42 1.53
N ILE A 163 -13.04 -25.71 0.45
CA ILE A 163 -13.53 -24.34 0.24
C ILE A 163 -15.03 -24.35 0.00
N GLU A 164 -15.76 -23.76 0.93
CA GLU A 164 -17.22 -23.62 0.87
C GLU A 164 -17.63 -22.32 0.18
N ARG A 165 -16.87 -21.25 0.32
CA ARG A 165 -17.21 -19.91 -0.14
C ARG A 165 -16.00 -19.16 -0.71
N ARG A 166 -16.25 -18.48 -1.83
CA ARG A 166 -15.27 -17.63 -2.51
C ARG A 166 -15.76 -16.20 -2.62
N ILE A 167 -14.84 -15.25 -2.41
CA ILE A 167 -15.09 -13.82 -2.59
C ILE A 167 -13.97 -13.29 -3.48
N LEU A 168 -14.30 -12.83 -4.67
CA LEU A 168 -13.38 -12.20 -5.60
C LEU A 168 -13.63 -10.71 -5.62
N LEU A 169 -12.54 -9.93 -5.50
CA LEU A 169 -12.62 -8.47 -5.60
C LEU A 169 -11.65 -8.01 -6.70
N SER A 170 -12.17 -7.18 -7.60
CA SER A 170 -11.42 -6.64 -8.72
C SER A 170 -11.75 -5.16 -8.92
N ALA A 171 -10.82 -4.42 -9.51
CA ALA A 171 -11.10 -3.06 -9.97
C ALA A 171 -11.54 -3.05 -11.44
N THR A 172 -11.06 -3.99 -12.24
CA THR A 172 -11.35 -4.09 -13.67
C THR A 172 -12.13 -5.35 -13.99
N GLU A 173 -12.81 -5.34 -15.15
CA GLU A 173 -13.47 -6.52 -15.65
C GLU A 173 -12.42 -7.53 -16.15
N SER A 174 -12.40 -8.69 -15.53
CA SER A 174 -11.80 -9.84 -16.19
C SER A 174 -12.85 -10.38 -17.17
N GLU A 175 -12.59 -10.37 -18.46
CA GLU A 175 -13.52 -10.83 -19.51
C GLU A 175 -14.15 -12.19 -19.17
N THR A 176 -13.40 -13.03 -18.46
CA THR A 176 -13.91 -14.29 -17.89
C THR A 176 -13.13 -14.64 -16.62
N ILE A 177 -13.84 -15.02 -15.54
CA ILE A 177 -13.19 -15.64 -14.39
C ILE A 177 -12.66 -17.01 -14.84
N PRO A 178 -11.34 -17.27 -14.77
CA PRO A 178 -10.78 -18.53 -15.22
C PRO A 178 -11.41 -19.74 -14.52
N ASN A 179 -11.65 -20.82 -15.26
CA ASN A 179 -12.30 -22.03 -14.76
C ASN A 179 -11.62 -22.65 -13.54
N PHE A 180 -10.31 -22.44 -13.37
CA PHE A 180 -9.58 -23.00 -12.23
C PHE A 180 -10.05 -22.43 -10.88
N VAL A 181 -10.65 -21.24 -10.84
CA VAL A 181 -11.21 -20.64 -9.61
C VAL A 181 -12.38 -21.45 -9.10
N SER A 182 -13.03 -22.22 -9.96
CA SER A 182 -14.14 -23.14 -9.62
C SER A 182 -15.26 -22.44 -8.84
N MET A 183 -15.72 -21.30 -9.34
CA MET A 183 -16.82 -20.56 -8.73
C MET A 183 -18.11 -21.39 -8.76
N GLY A 184 -18.83 -21.38 -7.64
CA GLY A 184 -20.15 -21.96 -7.54
C GLY A 184 -21.24 -21.02 -8.07
N ARG A 185 -22.45 -21.11 -7.52
CA ARG A 185 -23.48 -20.08 -7.79
C ARG A 185 -22.99 -18.75 -7.26
N THR A 186 -23.00 -17.72 -8.10
CA THR A 186 -22.35 -16.44 -7.83
C THR A 186 -23.35 -15.29 -7.74
N VAL A 187 -23.08 -14.35 -6.84
CA VAL A 187 -23.67 -13.00 -6.85
C VAL A 187 -22.63 -12.06 -7.42
N HIS A 188 -22.98 -11.32 -8.47
CA HIS A 188 -22.16 -10.28 -9.05
C HIS A 188 -22.61 -8.92 -8.54
N LEU A 189 -21.71 -8.17 -7.96
CA LEU A 189 -21.92 -6.83 -7.45
C LEU A 189 -20.98 -5.90 -8.22
N ASP A 190 -21.54 -5.11 -9.13
CA ASP A 190 -20.77 -4.16 -9.93
C ASP A 190 -21.06 -2.74 -9.43
N TYR A 191 -20.01 -2.12 -8.89
CA TYR A 191 -20.01 -0.76 -8.39
C TYR A 191 -18.98 0.10 -9.13
N ARG A 192 -18.55 -0.33 -10.32
CA ARG A 192 -17.84 0.53 -11.23
C ARG A 192 -18.85 1.54 -11.78
N THR A 193 -18.54 2.79 -11.79
CA THR A 193 -19.31 3.80 -12.50
C THR A 193 -19.03 3.67 -14.00
N GLU A 194 -20.04 3.80 -14.85
CA GLU A 194 -19.85 3.85 -16.32
C GLU A 194 -18.92 5.01 -16.72
N ASP A 195 -18.79 5.98 -15.87
CA ASP A 195 -17.75 7.02 -15.88
C ASP A 195 -16.50 6.55 -15.08
N GLU A 196 -15.84 5.45 -15.49
CA GLU A 196 -14.42 5.23 -15.13
C GLU A 196 -13.50 6.28 -15.79
N ASN A 197 -14.08 7.30 -16.35
CA ASN A 197 -13.42 8.56 -16.65
C ASN A 197 -12.79 9.07 -15.35
N ILE A 198 -11.51 9.40 -15.45
CA ILE A 198 -10.76 10.08 -14.42
C ILE A 198 -11.66 11.16 -13.83
N PRO A 199 -11.84 11.20 -12.49
CA PRO A 199 -12.75 12.17 -11.89
C PRO A 199 -12.50 13.57 -12.44
N ASP A 200 -13.55 14.31 -12.79
CA ASP A 200 -13.46 15.71 -13.28
C ASP A 200 -12.59 16.62 -12.40
N ARG A 201 -12.30 16.16 -11.20
CA ARG A 201 -11.41 16.81 -10.23
C ARG A 201 -9.92 16.64 -10.51
N ILE A 202 -9.54 15.86 -11.52
CA ILE A 202 -8.14 15.64 -11.90
C ILE A 202 -7.84 16.45 -13.16
N ARG A 203 -6.98 17.43 -13.00
CA ARG A 203 -6.50 18.22 -14.13
C ARG A 203 -5.32 17.52 -14.78
N LEU A 204 -5.42 17.31 -16.06
CA LEU A 204 -4.40 16.65 -16.87
C LEU A 204 -3.55 17.71 -17.60
N TYR A 205 -2.24 17.54 -17.49
CA TYR A 205 -1.27 18.41 -18.12
C TYR A 205 -0.25 17.64 -18.95
N THR A 206 0.17 18.23 -20.05
CA THR A 206 1.33 17.78 -20.82
C THR A 206 2.51 18.73 -20.60
N VAL A 207 3.72 18.21 -20.56
CA VAL A 207 4.96 18.96 -20.42
C VAL A 207 5.92 18.49 -21.51
N THR A 208 6.28 19.36 -22.43
CA THR A 208 7.16 19.00 -23.54
C THR A 208 8.63 18.98 -23.11
N SER A 209 9.33 17.89 -23.44
CA SER A 209 10.78 17.77 -23.30
C SER A 209 11.45 17.88 -24.67
N PRO A 210 12.46 18.75 -24.83
CA PRO A 210 13.20 18.86 -26.10
C PRO A 210 14.10 17.66 -26.37
N GLU A 211 14.39 16.85 -25.34
CA GLU A 211 15.29 15.70 -25.41
C GLU A 211 14.57 14.42 -24.99
N LYS A 212 15.07 13.27 -25.49
CA LYS A 212 14.58 11.94 -25.07
C LYS A 212 14.82 11.68 -23.60
N ASP A 213 15.93 12.21 -23.04
CA ASP A 213 16.19 12.17 -21.60
C ASP A 213 15.44 13.32 -20.90
N LYS A 214 14.37 12.97 -20.25
CA LYS A 214 13.42 13.93 -19.66
C LYS A 214 13.80 14.38 -18.23
N LEU A 215 15.00 14.02 -17.71
CA LEU A 215 15.40 14.29 -16.31
C LEU A 215 15.45 15.78 -15.99
N GLU A 216 16.00 16.61 -16.89
CA GLU A 216 16.09 18.05 -16.69
C GLU A 216 14.70 18.72 -16.66
N VAL A 217 13.78 18.23 -17.52
CA VAL A 217 12.40 18.72 -17.53
C VAL A 217 11.67 18.28 -16.28
N LEU A 218 11.84 17.01 -15.83
CA LEU A 218 11.30 16.53 -14.57
C LEU A 218 11.78 17.38 -13.39
N LYS A 219 13.08 17.69 -13.33
CA LYS A 219 13.65 18.57 -12.29
C LYS A 219 12.97 19.94 -12.27
N LYS A 220 12.87 20.58 -13.44
CA LYS A 220 12.22 21.89 -13.56
C LYS A 220 10.74 21.85 -13.17
N LEU A 221 10.02 20.81 -13.60
CA LEU A 221 8.63 20.59 -13.20
C LEU A 221 8.50 20.48 -11.69
N LEU A 222 9.29 19.62 -11.03
CA LEU A 222 9.26 19.46 -9.58
C LEU A 222 9.62 20.74 -8.82
N LEU A 223 10.55 21.56 -9.34
CA LEU A 223 10.85 22.88 -8.78
C LEU A 223 9.63 23.81 -8.86
N SER A 224 8.89 23.78 -9.97
CA SER A 224 7.68 24.61 -10.15
C SER A 224 6.52 24.15 -9.27
N LEU A 225 6.47 22.87 -8.89
CA LEU A 225 5.43 22.30 -8.01
C LEU A 225 5.70 22.57 -6.52
N GLY A 226 6.94 22.96 -6.17
CA GLY A 226 7.30 23.38 -4.82
C GLY A 226 7.34 22.26 -3.79
N ASP A 227 6.63 22.44 -2.67
CA ASP A 227 6.58 21.48 -1.55
C ASP A 227 5.45 20.44 -1.65
N LYS A 228 4.75 20.44 -2.78
CA LYS A 228 3.62 19.53 -3.03
C LYS A 228 4.07 18.08 -3.15
N SER A 229 3.28 17.16 -2.59
CA SER A 229 3.53 15.74 -2.68
C SER A 229 3.39 15.24 -4.11
N SER A 230 4.35 14.44 -4.57
CA SER A 230 4.39 13.97 -5.95
C SER A 230 4.82 12.51 -6.05
N ILE A 231 4.16 11.74 -6.92
CA ILE A 231 4.65 10.42 -7.33
C ILE A 231 5.11 10.51 -8.79
N VAL A 232 6.35 10.09 -9.02
CA VAL A 232 6.94 9.99 -10.38
C VAL A 232 6.94 8.53 -10.79
N PHE A 233 6.17 8.19 -11.83
CA PHE A 233 6.06 6.82 -12.32
C PHE A 233 6.98 6.54 -13.49
N LEU A 234 7.71 5.42 -13.37
CA LEU A 234 8.57 4.86 -14.41
C LEU A 234 8.29 3.35 -14.55
N ASN A 235 8.55 2.79 -15.75
CA ASN A 235 8.23 1.38 -16.00
C ASN A 235 9.35 0.43 -15.52
N TYR A 236 10.59 0.91 -15.39
CA TYR A 236 11.76 0.07 -15.12
C TYR A 236 12.44 0.48 -13.81
N ARG A 237 12.88 -0.53 -13.02
CA ARG A 237 13.57 -0.33 -11.74
C ARG A 237 14.86 0.51 -11.89
N ASP A 238 15.66 0.22 -12.90
CA ASP A 238 16.94 0.91 -13.10
C ASP A 238 16.71 2.40 -13.44
N SER A 239 15.62 2.70 -14.16
CA SER A 239 15.17 4.08 -14.41
C SER A 239 14.69 4.77 -13.13
N VAL A 240 14.03 4.05 -12.23
CA VAL A 240 13.61 4.57 -10.90
C VAL A 240 14.84 4.96 -10.09
N GLU A 241 15.83 4.07 -9.96
CA GLU A 241 17.05 4.35 -9.20
C GLU A 241 17.84 5.52 -9.80
N ARG A 242 18.04 5.52 -11.13
CA ARG A 242 18.72 6.61 -11.85
C ARG A 242 18.03 7.96 -11.63
N THR A 243 16.71 8.00 -11.76
CA THR A 243 15.92 9.21 -11.57
C THR A 243 15.97 9.71 -10.12
N ALA A 244 15.86 8.80 -9.17
CA ALA A 244 15.93 9.15 -7.74
C ALA A 244 17.31 9.69 -7.35
N LEU A 245 18.39 9.10 -7.84
CA LEU A 245 19.76 9.57 -7.63
C LEU A 245 19.97 10.96 -8.24
N PHE A 246 19.56 11.16 -9.50
CA PHE A 246 19.63 12.46 -10.16
C PHE A 246 18.91 13.56 -9.36
N LEU A 247 17.69 13.30 -8.90
CA LEU A 247 16.94 14.25 -8.10
C LEU A 247 17.63 14.54 -6.76
N LYS A 248 18.18 13.51 -6.10
CA LYS A 248 18.92 13.65 -4.84
C LYS A 248 20.17 14.49 -5.00
N GLU A 249 20.93 14.28 -6.07
CA GLU A 249 22.13 15.08 -6.42
C GLU A 249 21.77 16.55 -6.72
N ASN A 250 20.56 16.81 -7.22
CA ASN A 250 20.03 18.14 -7.42
C ASN A 250 19.33 18.74 -6.18
N GLY A 251 19.49 18.14 -4.99
CA GLY A 251 19.07 18.69 -3.71
C GLY A 251 17.64 18.37 -3.28
N PHE A 252 16.91 17.53 -4.04
CA PHE A 252 15.58 17.07 -3.63
C PHE A 252 15.65 16.01 -2.54
N THR A 253 14.64 16.00 -1.68
CA THR A 253 14.43 14.90 -0.73
C THR A 253 13.46 13.91 -1.31
N VAL A 254 13.97 12.76 -1.72
CA VAL A 254 13.21 11.72 -2.43
C VAL A 254 13.22 10.39 -1.70
N SER A 255 12.17 9.61 -1.90
CA SER A 255 12.15 8.17 -1.67
C SER A 255 11.96 7.47 -3.02
N TRP A 256 12.44 6.22 -3.14
CA TRP A 256 12.17 5.41 -4.33
C TRP A 256 11.65 4.03 -3.93
N PHE A 257 10.85 3.44 -4.83
CA PHE A 257 10.15 2.21 -4.53
C PHE A 257 10.00 1.31 -5.76
N HIS A 258 10.52 0.08 -5.66
CA HIS A 258 10.38 -0.95 -6.69
C HIS A 258 10.55 -2.35 -6.10
N GLY A 259 10.23 -3.37 -6.90
CA GLY A 259 10.16 -4.76 -6.45
C GLY A 259 11.48 -5.39 -5.98
N SER A 260 12.63 -4.88 -6.45
CA SER A 260 13.95 -5.43 -6.10
C SER A 260 14.50 -4.94 -4.76
N LEU A 261 13.91 -3.90 -4.16
CA LEU A 261 14.31 -3.42 -2.84
C LEU A 261 14.05 -4.49 -1.77
N GLU A 262 14.94 -4.53 -0.77
CA GLU A 262 14.68 -5.32 0.43
C GLU A 262 13.44 -4.81 1.18
N GLN A 263 12.77 -5.71 1.90
CA GLN A 263 11.51 -5.37 2.59
C GLN A 263 11.67 -4.19 3.55
N ARG A 264 12.79 -4.10 4.25
CA ARG A 264 13.08 -2.98 5.17
C ARG A 264 13.20 -1.65 4.42
N GLU A 265 13.84 -1.64 3.26
CA GLU A 265 13.98 -0.44 2.42
C GLU A 265 12.63 0.00 1.86
N ARG A 266 11.82 -0.97 1.41
CA ARG A 266 10.44 -0.71 0.93
C ARG A 266 9.58 -0.07 2.02
N GLU A 267 9.60 -0.63 3.24
CA GLU A 267 8.87 -0.08 4.38
C GLU A 267 9.36 1.32 4.74
N ALA A 268 10.68 1.55 4.73
CA ALA A 268 11.26 2.86 5.01
C ALA A 268 10.87 3.91 3.96
N ALA A 269 10.92 3.55 2.66
CA ALA A 269 10.57 4.45 1.57
C ALA A 269 9.11 4.91 1.66
N LEU A 270 8.18 3.96 1.82
CA LEU A 270 6.75 4.27 1.98
C LEU A 270 6.47 5.06 3.26
N TYR A 271 7.14 4.72 4.37
CA TYR A 271 6.97 5.45 5.61
C TYR A 271 7.45 6.90 5.48
N ARG A 272 8.62 7.15 4.88
CA ARG A 272 9.14 8.50 4.63
C ARG A 272 8.23 9.33 3.74
N PHE A 273 7.66 8.71 2.70
CA PHE A 273 6.70 9.38 1.84
C PHE A 273 5.41 9.69 2.59
N SER A 274 4.84 8.70 3.29
CA SER A 274 3.55 8.85 3.98
C SER A 274 3.56 9.84 5.16
N ASN A 275 4.74 10.16 5.72
CA ASN A 275 4.87 11.10 6.83
C ASN A 275 5.39 12.49 6.39
N GLY A 276 5.58 12.69 5.08
CA GLY A 276 6.06 13.96 4.53
C GLY A 276 7.55 14.23 4.70
N SER A 277 8.36 13.24 5.15
CA SER A 277 9.83 13.39 5.24
C SER A 277 10.52 13.32 3.88
N ALA A 278 9.87 12.71 2.89
CA ALA A 278 10.28 12.70 1.50
C ALA A 278 9.02 12.96 0.64
N PRO A 279 8.74 14.20 0.23
CA PRO A 279 7.52 14.54 -0.48
C PRO A 279 7.47 14.01 -1.92
N ILE A 280 8.57 13.50 -2.44
CA ILE A 280 8.66 12.91 -3.78
C ILE A 280 8.92 11.42 -3.65
N LEU A 281 8.05 10.61 -4.28
CA LEU A 281 8.23 9.17 -4.44
C LEU A 281 8.49 8.86 -5.91
N VAL A 282 9.63 8.26 -6.22
CA VAL A 282 9.95 7.75 -7.57
C VAL A 282 9.69 6.25 -7.58
N SER A 283 8.80 5.76 -8.45
CA SER A 283 8.38 4.37 -8.36
C SER A 283 8.01 3.73 -9.69
N THR A 284 8.05 2.40 -9.71
CA THR A 284 7.32 1.61 -10.72
C THR A 284 5.83 1.52 -10.36
N ASP A 285 5.02 0.92 -11.24
CA ASP A 285 3.59 0.67 -10.98
C ASP A 285 3.28 -0.11 -9.69
N LEU A 286 4.31 -0.68 -9.07
CA LEU A 286 4.16 -1.30 -7.77
C LEU A 286 3.60 -0.35 -6.69
N ALA A 287 3.87 0.97 -6.80
CA ALA A 287 3.30 1.97 -5.87
C ALA A 287 1.88 2.41 -6.23
N SER A 288 1.42 2.15 -7.46
CA SER A 288 0.07 2.53 -7.89
C SER A 288 -1.02 1.61 -7.34
N ARG A 289 -0.65 0.45 -6.76
CA ARG A 289 -1.59 -0.64 -6.48
C ARG A 289 -1.48 -1.11 -5.04
N GLY A 290 -2.62 -1.32 -4.40
CA GLY A 290 -2.75 -1.97 -3.10
C GLY A 290 -2.00 -1.35 -1.93
N LEU A 291 -1.36 -0.19 -2.11
CA LEU A 291 -0.62 0.48 -1.06
C LEU A 291 -1.46 1.57 -0.41
N ASP A 292 -1.37 1.65 0.92
CA ASP A 292 -1.87 2.79 1.70
C ASP A 292 -0.91 3.98 1.54
N ILE A 293 -0.87 4.51 0.32
CA ILE A 293 -0.18 5.75 0.03
C ILE A 293 -1.18 6.89 0.27
N PRO A 294 -0.80 7.94 1.01
CA PRO A 294 -1.63 9.11 1.18
C PRO A 294 -2.07 9.67 -0.17
N ASP A 295 -3.20 10.35 -0.18
CA ASP A 295 -3.61 11.15 -1.31
C ASP A 295 -2.54 12.19 -1.64
N VAL A 296 -2.08 12.20 -2.89
CA VAL A 296 -0.98 13.05 -3.34
C VAL A 296 -1.47 14.20 -4.21
N ASP A 297 -0.74 15.31 -4.21
CA ASP A 297 -1.11 16.49 -5.01
C ASP A 297 -0.85 16.26 -6.51
N ASN A 298 0.20 15.50 -6.85
CA ASN A 298 0.65 15.36 -8.24
C ASN A 298 1.03 13.91 -8.59
N ILE A 299 0.57 13.47 -9.76
CA ILE A 299 1.05 12.27 -10.44
C ILE A 299 1.86 12.70 -11.65
N ILE A 300 3.05 12.16 -11.84
CA ILE A 300 3.93 12.49 -12.96
C ILE A 300 4.28 11.21 -13.70
N HIS A 301 3.86 11.11 -14.95
CA HIS A 301 4.22 10.03 -15.87
C HIS A 301 5.52 10.39 -16.58
N TYR A 302 6.64 9.95 -16.02
CA TYR A 302 7.94 10.04 -16.72
C TYR A 302 8.02 9.03 -17.86
N HIS A 303 7.62 7.77 -17.58
CA HIS A 303 7.26 6.79 -18.60
C HIS A 303 5.74 6.62 -18.61
N PHE A 304 5.20 6.45 -19.81
CA PHE A 304 3.76 6.24 -19.95
C PHE A 304 3.34 4.90 -19.36
N PRO A 305 2.14 4.81 -18.79
CA PRO A 305 1.54 3.54 -18.42
C PRO A 305 1.44 2.64 -19.66
N GLU A 306 1.71 1.35 -19.49
CA GLU A 306 1.66 0.40 -20.61
C GLU A 306 0.22 0.03 -20.99
N THR A 307 -0.73 0.21 -20.07
CA THR A 307 -2.15 -0.09 -20.26
C THR A 307 -3.01 1.00 -19.65
N GLU A 308 -4.25 1.13 -20.14
CA GLU A 308 -5.28 2.01 -19.57
C GLU A 308 -5.51 1.72 -18.09
N ASP A 309 -5.58 0.46 -17.70
CA ASP A 309 -5.73 0.04 -16.32
C ASP A 309 -4.56 0.56 -15.44
N SER A 310 -3.31 0.45 -15.91
CA SER A 310 -2.17 1.04 -15.20
C SER A 310 -2.30 2.55 -15.04
N TYR A 311 -2.83 3.23 -16.07
CA TYR A 311 -3.11 4.66 -16.02
C TYR A 311 -4.13 5.01 -14.94
N VAL A 312 -5.28 4.36 -14.94
CA VAL A 312 -6.33 4.55 -13.93
C VAL A 312 -5.80 4.32 -12.51
N HIS A 313 -5.02 3.27 -12.31
CA HIS A 313 -4.42 2.99 -11.00
C HIS A 313 -3.38 4.02 -10.55
N ARG A 314 -2.54 4.54 -11.47
CA ARG A 314 -1.59 5.63 -11.16
C ARG A 314 -2.34 6.89 -10.76
N VAL A 315 -3.32 7.27 -11.56
CA VAL A 315 -4.10 8.49 -11.34
C VAL A 315 -4.97 8.38 -10.09
N GLY A 316 -5.48 7.20 -9.78
CA GLY A 316 -6.23 6.93 -8.56
C GLY A 316 -5.44 7.09 -7.24
N ARG A 317 -4.17 7.57 -7.29
CA ARG A 317 -3.40 7.99 -6.11
C ARG A 317 -3.59 9.46 -5.77
N THR A 318 -4.26 10.23 -6.61
CA THR A 318 -4.61 11.64 -6.37
C THR A 318 -6.12 11.85 -6.38
N ALA A 319 -6.56 13.03 -5.98
CA ALA A 319 -7.97 13.47 -5.99
C ALA A 319 -8.95 12.55 -5.26
N ARG A 320 -8.53 11.91 -4.18
CA ARG A 320 -9.42 11.10 -3.35
C ARG A 320 -10.34 12.01 -2.53
N TRP A 321 -11.57 11.55 -2.32
CA TRP A 321 -12.62 12.29 -1.60
C TRP A 321 -12.93 13.61 -2.34
N ASP A 322 -12.88 14.75 -1.67
CA ASP A 322 -13.23 16.06 -2.22
C ASP A 322 -12.02 16.93 -2.63
N LYS A 323 -10.85 16.30 -2.86
CA LYS A 323 -9.65 17.05 -3.26
C LYS A 323 -9.49 17.09 -4.77
N GLU A 324 -8.90 18.19 -5.25
CA GLU A 324 -8.39 18.28 -6.63
C GLU A 324 -7.02 17.63 -6.73
N GLY A 325 -6.75 16.97 -7.86
CA GLY A 325 -5.48 16.35 -8.18
C GLY A 325 -4.92 16.85 -9.51
N ARG A 326 -3.62 16.71 -9.69
CA ARG A 326 -2.96 17.05 -10.96
C ARG A 326 -2.20 15.85 -11.49
N THR A 327 -2.33 15.59 -12.77
CA THR A 327 -1.54 14.57 -13.45
C THR A 327 -0.77 15.18 -14.62
N PHE A 328 0.48 14.78 -14.77
CA PHE A 328 1.41 15.33 -15.75
C PHE A 328 2.00 14.22 -16.61
N PHE A 329 1.98 14.39 -17.92
CA PHE A 329 2.73 13.58 -18.87
C PHE A 329 3.93 14.36 -19.40
N ILE A 330 5.14 13.85 -19.19
CA ILE A 330 6.33 14.45 -19.78
C ILE A 330 6.55 13.79 -21.14
N LEU A 331 6.35 14.58 -22.22
CA LEU A 331 6.45 14.15 -23.61
C LEU A 331 7.84 14.41 -24.16
N GLY A 332 8.54 13.39 -24.63
CA GLY A 332 9.75 13.52 -25.44
C GLY A 332 9.44 13.97 -26.88
N PRO A 333 10.47 14.20 -27.72
CA PRO A 333 10.29 14.81 -29.04
C PRO A 333 9.36 14.06 -30.02
N GLU A 334 9.25 12.75 -29.87
CA GLU A 334 8.46 11.87 -30.75
C GLU A 334 7.33 11.16 -29.98
N GLU A 335 7.11 11.53 -28.71
CA GLU A 335 6.10 10.91 -27.88
C GLU A 335 4.76 11.65 -27.97
N HIS A 336 3.69 10.91 -28.06
CA HIS A 336 2.31 11.39 -28.02
C HIS A 336 1.56 10.74 -26.87
N LEU A 337 0.51 11.40 -26.39
CA LEU A 337 -0.35 10.80 -25.38
C LEU A 337 -0.92 9.47 -25.91
N PRO A 338 -0.98 8.43 -25.07
CA PRO A 338 -1.62 7.17 -25.42
C PRO A 338 -3.11 7.38 -25.78
N GLU A 339 -3.64 6.56 -26.70
CA GLU A 339 -5.03 6.67 -27.17
C GLU A 339 -6.06 6.52 -26.06
N TYR A 340 -5.76 5.78 -25.00
CA TYR A 340 -6.64 5.62 -23.83
C TYR A 340 -6.71 6.88 -22.95
N VAL A 341 -5.87 7.88 -23.17
CA VAL A 341 -5.94 9.17 -22.47
C VAL A 341 -6.87 10.09 -23.25
N THR A 342 -8.16 9.97 -22.99
CA THR A 342 -9.21 10.70 -23.72
C THR A 342 -9.60 12.02 -23.07
N ASN A 343 -9.16 12.29 -21.85
CA ASN A 343 -9.50 13.49 -21.11
C ASN A 343 -8.92 14.76 -21.73
N GLU A 344 -9.63 15.87 -21.59
CA GLU A 344 -9.09 17.19 -21.93
C GLU A 344 -7.79 17.45 -21.17
N HIS A 345 -6.80 18.00 -21.83
CA HIS A 345 -5.50 18.30 -21.24
C HIS A 345 -5.00 19.67 -21.68
N GLU A 346 -4.19 20.27 -20.84
CA GLU A 346 -3.57 21.56 -21.05
C GLU A 346 -2.05 21.41 -21.11
N GLU A 347 -1.38 22.23 -21.91
CA GLU A 347 0.08 22.32 -21.87
C GLU A 347 0.51 23.11 -20.62
N TYR A 348 1.27 22.45 -19.73
CA TYR A 348 1.83 23.09 -18.54
C TYR A 348 3.11 23.82 -18.89
N LYS A 349 3.09 25.14 -18.83
CA LYS A 349 4.27 25.96 -19.04
C LYS A 349 5.05 26.10 -17.73
N ILE A 350 6.23 25.49 -17.70
CA ILE A 350 7.13 25.64 -16.54
C ILE A 350 7.59 27.09 -16.46
N PRO A 351 7.46 27.76 -15.28
CA PRO A 351 7.91 29.13 -15.10
C PRO A 351 9.41 29.28 -15.36
N GLU A 352 9.82 30.41 -15.94
CA GLU A 352 11.25 30.70 -16.19
C GLU A 352 12.03 30.83 -14.87
N THR A 353 11.43 31.42 -13.86
CA THR A 353 12.05 31.59 -12.53
C THR A 353 11.65 30.41 -11.62
N LEU A 354 12.62 29.59 -11.29
CA LEU A 354 12.44 28.42 -10.44
C LEU A 354 13.11 28.62 -9.08
N LEU A 355 12.43 28.18 -8.03
CA LEU A 355 12.99 28.17 -6.68
C LEU A 355 13.96 26.98 -6.50
N LYS A 356 14.70 27.01 -5.39
CA LYS A 356 15.48 25.83 -4.93
C LYS A 356 14.51 24.71 -4.50
N PRO A 357 14.96 23.44 -4.50
CA PRO A 357 14.16 22.33 -4.01
C PRO A 357 13.65 22.61 -2.59
N ALA A 358 12.35 22.48 -2.39
CA ALA A 358 11.73 22.65 -1.09
C ALA A 358 12.23 21.57 -0.13
N GLN A 359 12.63 21.98 1.07
CA GLN A 359 13.03 21.04 2.12
C GLN A 359 11.81 20.64 2.95
N PRO A 360 11.54 19.34 3.12
CA PRO A 360 10.42 18.90 3.94
C PRO A 360 10.60 19.31 5.40
N ARG A 361 9.50 19.67 6.05
CA ARG A 361 9.49 20.08 7.47
C ARG A 361 9.85 18.96 8.41
N MET A 362 9.56 17.72 8.01
CA MET A 362 9.80 16.52 8.80
C MET A 362 11.03 15.76 8.28
N ALA A 363 11.65 14.99 9.17
CA ALA A 363 12.64 13.98 8.83
C ALA A 363 12.29 12.69 9.59
N THR A 364 12.70 11.54 9.08
CA THR A 364 12.43 10.25 9.72
C THR A 364 13.63 9.78 10.51
N ILE A 365 13.41 9.37 11.76
CA ILE A 365 14.37 8.64 12.56
C ILE A 365 13.94 7.18 12.73
N TYR A 366 14.95 6.32 12.80
CA TYR A 366 14.85 4.91 13.18
C TYR A 366 15.24 4.76 14.65
N ILE A 367 14.46 4.01 15.40
CA ILE A 367 14.75 3.64 16.79
C ILE A 367 14.78 2.11 16.84
N GLY A 368 15.92 1.51 17.23
CA GLY A 368 16.20 0.07 17.20
C GLY A 368 15.42 -0.75 18.24
N LYS A 369 14.21 -0.32 18.64
CA LYS A 369 13.33 -0.97 19.60
C LYS A 369 11.88 -0.92 19.15
N GLY A 370 11.10 -1.99 19.44
CA GLY A 370 9.74 -2.12 18.99
C GLY A 370 8.81 -2.89 19.95
N LYS A 371 7.73 -3.45 19.42
CA LYS A 371 6.69 -4.15 20.21
C LYS A 371 7.25 -5.35 20.99
N LYS A 372 8.22 -6.10 20.43
CA LYS A 372 8.87 -7.23 21.12
C LYS A 372 9.67 -6.79 22.34
N ASP A 373 10.12 -5.54 22.37
CA ASP A 373 10.76 -4.91 23.53
C ASP A 373 9.73 -4.24 24.47
N LYS A 374 8.41 -4.49 24.28
CA LYS A 374 7.30 -3.88 25.03
C LYS A 374 7.29 -2.34 24.94
N ILE A 375 7.74 -1.79 23.80
CA ILE A 375 7.71 -0.36 23.53
C ILE A 375 6.40 0.02 22.84
N SER A 376 5.78 1.08 23.35
CA SER A 376 4.54 1.68 22.82
C SER A 376 4.81 3.06 22.22
N LYS A 377 3.83 3.62 21.49
CA LYS A 377 3.91 5.00 20.97
C LYS A 377 4.14 6.02 22.10
N ILE A 378 3.48 5.82 23.25
CA ILE A 378 3.62 6.72 24.43
C ILE A 378 5.05 6.72 24.96
N ASP A 379 5.70 5.55 25.00
CA ASP A 379 7.09 5.43 25.45
C ASP A 379 8.05 6.17 24.51
N ILE A 380 7.79 6.10 23.20
CA ILE A 380 8.55 6.83 22.18
C ILE A 380 8.38 8.34 22.35
N VAL A 381 7.15 8.83 22.48
CA VAL A 381 6.89 10.26 22.73
C VAL A 381 7.60 10.71 24.02
N GLY A 382 7.43 9.97 25.11
CA GLY A 382 8.09 10.27 26.39
C GLY A 382 9.62 10.31 26.28
N PHE A 383 10.21 9.39 25.55
CA PHE A 383 11.66 9.34 25.31
C PHE A 383 12.14 10.55 24.51
N LEU A 384 11.48 10.85 23.40
CA LEU A 384 11.88 11.97 22.52
C LEU A 384 11.68 13.32 23.20
N CYS A 385 10.63 13.49 24.01
CA CYS A 385 10.42 14.73 24.76
C CYS A 385 11.43 14.87 25.92
N LYS A 386 11.65 13.82 26.72
CA LYS A 386 12.49 13.90 27.93
C LYS A 386 13.99 13.83 27.64
N LYS A 387 14.41 13.04 26.65
CA LYS A 387 15.81 12.78 26.31
C LYS A 387 16.22 13.43 24.99
N GLY A 388 15.31 13.50 24.01
CA GLY A 388 15.56 14.11 22.71
C GLY A 388 15.29 15.61 22.63
N GLY A 389 14.77 16.24 23.71
CA GLY A 389 14.55 17.68 23.76
C GLY A 389 13.39 18.19 22.88
N LEU A 390 12.51 17.30 22.39
CA LEU A 390 11.40 17.67 21.51
C LEU A 390 10.16 18.10 22.29
N LYS A 391 9.40 19.02 21.71
CA LYS A 391 8.00 19.24 22.06
C LYS A 391 7.13 18.21 21.33
N SER A 392 5.97 17.86 21.89
CA SER A 392 5.06 16.91 21.25
C SER A 392 4.59 17.36 19.85
N SER A 393 4.49 18.66 19.60
CA SER A 393 4.18 19.26 18.29
C SER A 393 5.28 19.08 17.24
N GLU A 394 6.50 18.73 17.66
CA GLU A 394 7.64 18.46 16.77
C GLU A 394 7.77 16.96 16.43
N ILE A 395 6.86 16.14 16.96
CA ILE A 395 6.78 14.70 16.72
C ILE A 395 5.54 14.44 15.85
N GLY A 396 5.75 13.85 14.66
CA GLY A 396 4.70 13.47 13.74
C GLY A 396 4.32 12.00 13.88
N LYS A 397 4.05 11.36 12.74
CA LYS A 397 3.63 9.96 12.65
C LYS A 397 4.65 9.04 13.35
N ILE A 398 4.16 8.13 14.19
CA ILE A 398 4.95 7.08 14.86
C ILE A 398 4.44 5.72 14.42
N ASP A 399 5.33 4.88 13.92
CA ASP A 399 5.04 3.51 13.52
C ASP A 399 5.93 2.53 14.30
N VAL A 400 5.35 1.90 15.33
CA VAL A 400 6.04 0.91 16.16
C VAL A 400 5.88 -0.47 15.53
N LYS A 401 6.97 -0.95 14.93
CA LYS A 401 7.09 -2.31 14.38
C LYS A 401 7.46 -3.32 15.48
N ASP A 402 7.62 -4.56 15.12
CA ASP A 402 7.96 -5.62 16.06
C ASP A 402 9.31 -5.39 16.75
N ARG A 403 10.36 -5.05 15.98
CA ARG A 403 11.73 -4.94 16.46
C ARG A 403 12.32 -3.52 16.45
N PHE A 404 11.62 -2.57 15.81
CA PHE A 404 12.08 -1.20 15.66
C PHE A 404 10.88 -0.25 15.54
N THR A 405 11.17 1.04 15.57
CA THR A 405 10.17 2.11 15.41
C THR A 405 10.67 3.15 14.42
N TYR A 406 9.81 3.59 13.49
CA TYR A 406 10.01 4.80 12.72
C TYR A 406 9.24 5.95 13.34
N VAL A 407 9.86 7.14 13.37
CA VAL A 407 9.24 8.36 13.87
C VAL A 407 9.55 9.53 12.95
N ALA A 408 8.51 10.28 12.57
CA ALA A 408 8.69 11.57 11.94
C ALA A 408 8.98 12.63 13.02
N VAL A 409 10.03 13.41 12.84
CA VAL A 409 10.42 14.48 13.75
C VAL A 409 10.73 15.76 12.97
N SER A 410 10.67 16.91 13.64
CA SER A 410 11.07 18.18 13.02
C SER A 410 12.48 18.09 12.43
N ARG A 411 12.62 18.38 11.14
CA ARG A 411 13.89 18.30 10.41
C ARG A 411 14.99 19.17 11.04
N THR A 412 14.62 20.34 11.54
CA THR A 412 15.56 21.28 12.15
C THR A 412 16.19 20.73 13.42
N LYS A 413 15.53 19.75 14.08
CA LYS A 413 15.95 19.16 15.34
C LYS A 413 16.74 17.84 15.19
N ILE A 414 16.86 17.29 13.97
CA ILE A 414 17.36 15.93 13.79
C ILE A 414 18.79 15.71 14.34
N LYS A 415 19.70 16.67 14.11
CA LYS A 415 21.09 16.58 14.62
C LYS A 415 21.13 16.62 16.15
N GLU A 416 20.31 17.48 16.75
CA GLU A 416 20.19 17.63 18.19
C GLU A 416 19.63 16.34 18.82
N ILE A 417 18.54 15.79 18.26
CA ILE A 417 17.92 14.52 18.72
C ILE A 417 18.94 13.39 18.71
N ILE A 418 19.65 13.18 17.59
CA ILE A 418 20.63 12.10 17.47
C ILE A 418 21.75 12.24 18.50
N SER A 419 22.22 13.47 18.73
CA SER A 419 23.24 13.76 19.73
C SER A 419 22.76 13.50 21.15
N LEU A 420 21.58 14.02 21.51
CA LEU A 420 21.00 13.90 22.86
C LEU A 420 20.57 12.47 23.22
N THR A 421 20.13 11.70 22.22
CA THR A 421 19.66 10.33 22.44
C THR A 421 20.74 9.27 22.34
N LYS A 422 21.98 9.67 22.02
CA LYS A 422 23.11 8.74 21.89
C LYS A 422 23.40 8.01 23.20
N GLY A 423 23.23 6.69 23.20
CA GLY A 423 23.44 5.83 24.36
C GLY A 423 22.37 5.86 25.44
N GLU A 424 21.28 6.63 25.21
CA GLU A 424 20.14 6.70 26.12
C GLU A 424 19.31 5.42 26.10
N LYS A 425 18.45 5.25 27.11
CA LYS A 425 17.61 4.07 27.32
C LYS A 425 16.14 4.43 27.21
N ILE A 426 15.37 3.56 26.56
CA ILE A 426 13.90 3.56 26.61
C ILE A 426 13.46 2.43 27.52
N LYS A 427 12.68 2.71 28.59
CA LYS A 427 12.29 1.71 29.60
C LYS A 427 13.47 0.87 30.14
N GLY A 428 14.63 1.51 30.37
CA GLY A 428 15.82 0.81 30.85
C GLY A 428 16.59 0.03 29.77
N ILE A 429 16.11 -0.06 28.54
CA ILE A 429 16.72 -0.81 27.43
C ILE A 429 17.51 0.16 26.56
N ARG A 430 18.79 -0.09 26.36
CA ARG A 430 19.65 0.71 25.46
C ARG A 430 19.15 0.60 24.01
N THR A 431 19.09 1.72 23.33
CA THR A 431 18.62 1.80 21.96
C THR A 431 19.56 2.59 21.05
N VAL A 432 19.41 2.37 19.74
CA VAL A 432 20.07 3.14 18.69
C VAL A 432 19.03 4.06 18.08
N VAL A 433 19.43 5.33 17.83
CA VAL A 433 18.61 6.32 17.15
C VAL A 433 19.40 6.86 15.96
N GLU A 434 18.87 6.72 14.77
CA GLU A 434 19.55 7.09 13.51
C GLU A 434 18.57 7.79 12.56
N GLU A 435 19.11 8.68 11.73
CA GLU A 435 18.33 9.27 10.61
C GLU A 435 18.14 8.23 9.49
N VAL A 436 16.94 8.11 8.99
CA VAL A 436 16.61 7.32 7.78
C VAL A 436 16.76 8.23 6.56
N ARG A 437 17.75 7.96 5.73
CA ARG A 437 18.10 8.75 4.54
C ARG A 437 17.63 8.12 3.24
#